data_8b8b271e01be7e3438c19d336d4d1edb
#
_entry.id   8b8b271e01be7e3438c19d336d4d1edb
#
_cell.length_a   1.000
_cell.length_b   1.000
_cell.length_c   1.000
_cell.angle_alpha   90.00
_cell.angle_beta   90.00
_cell.angle_gamma   90.00
#
_symmetry.space_group_name_H-M   'P 1'
#
loop_
_entity.id
_entity.type
_entity.pdbx_description
1 polymer ?
#
loop_
_entity_poly.entity_id
_entity_poly.type
_entity_poly.pdbx_seq_one_letter_code
_entity_poly.pdbx_strand_id
1 'polypeptide(L)'
;ELLPEVVEVLKYLAEYHPEVTLGTGHGSVPEINRLIDKAVELGIKKILVNHPFFHIGADIDDMVRWADQGAFIELNAVVFNVVEPAAHHLDFDIVEEVYKRVGYERIVVDSDMGQAVYMPPVDGLQKFAKAIREKCGATDEQMYVMMHKNPAYLIGLEE
;
A
#
# COMPACT_ATOMS: atom_id res chain seq x y z
N GLU A 1 8.31 -12.96 -17.98
CA GLU A 1 7.67 -14.10 -17.28
C GLU A 1 8.19 -14.14 -15.85
N LEU A 2 7.38 -14.65 -14.89
CA LEU A 2 7.85 -14.95 -13.55
C LEU A 2 8.78 -16.17 -13.59
N LEU A 3 9.73 -16.20 -12.66
CA LEU A 3 10.56 -17.38 -12.45
C LEU A 3 9.68 -18.55 -11.97
N PRO A 4 9.95 -19.79 -12.40
CA PRO A 4 9.18 -20.96 -11.98
C PRO A 4 9.08 -21.09 -10.45
N GLU A 5 10.13 -20.77 -9.72
CA GLU A 5 10.19 -20.83 -8.27
C GLU A 5 9.22 -19.83 -7.61
N VAL A 6 9.06 -18.64 -8.20
CA VAL A 6 8.07 -17.65 -7.73
C VAL A 6 6.65 -18.19 -7.92
N VAL A 7 6.38 -18.81 -9.06
CA VAL A 7 5.06 -19.41 -9.33
C VAL A 7 4.76 -20.54 -8.35
N GLU A 8 5.73 -21.36 -7.99
CA GLU A 8 5.56 -22.44 -6.98
C GLU A 8 5.28 -21.86 -5.60
N VAL A 9 5.94 -20.76 -5.20
CA VAL A 9 5.64 -20.07 -3.93
C VAL A 9 4.21 -19.52 -3.93
N LEU A 10 3.76 -18.89 -5.04
CA LEU A 10 2.40 -18.37 -5.14
C LEU A 10 1.35 -19.49 -5.05
N LYS A 11 1.58 -20.62 -5.73
CA LYS A 11 0.71 -21.80 -5.62
C LYS A 11 0.63 -22.31 -4.19
N TYR A 12 1.78 -22.40 -3.51
CA TYR A 12 1.84 -22.85 -2.12
C TYR A 12 1.05 -21.91 -1.20
N LEU A 13 1.21 -20.60 -1.34
CA LEU A 13 0.43 -19.62 -0.59
C LEU A 13 -1.05 -19.76 -0.85
N ALA A 14 -1.47 -19.85 -2.12
CA ALA A 14 -2.88 -19.96 -2.49
C ALA A 14 -3.54 -21.22 -1.94
N GLU A 15 -2.82 -22.36 -1.93
CA GLU A 15 -3.34 -23.66 -1.52
C GLU A 15 -3.34 -23.87 0.00
N TYR A 16 -2.23 -23.48 0.67
CA TYR A 16 -2.01 -23.86 2.08
C TYR A 16 -2.08 -22.68 3.05
N HIS A 17 -1.94 -21.43 2.57
CA HIS A 17 -1.86 -20.24 3.41
C HIS A 17 -2.65 -19.06 2.84
N PRO A 18 -3.95 -19.22 2.53
CA PRO A 18 -4.76 -18.14 1.95
C PRO A 18 -4.95 -16.96 2.90
N GLU A 19 -4.65 -17.12 4.19
CA GLU A 19 -4.69 -16.07 5.21
C GLU A 19 -3.48 -15.13 5.16
N VAL A 20 -2.37 -15.55 4.52
CA VAL A 20 -1.12 -14.76 4.46
C VAL A 20 -1.19 -13.67 3.41
N THR A 21 -0.73 -12.48 3.77
CA THR A 21 -0.62 -11.37 2.82
C THR A 21 0.62 -11.51 1.94
N LEU A 22 0.41 -11.40 0.64
CA LEU A 22 1.47 -11.25 -0.34
C LEU A 22 1.86 -9.77 -0.47
N GLY A 23 3.05 -9.40 0.04
CA GLY A 23 3.66 -8.10 -0.22
C GLY A 23 4.49 -8.12 -1.50
N THR A 24 4.39 -7.07 -2.33
CA THR A 24 5.11 -7.00 -3.60
C THR A 24 6.60 -6.65 -3.43
N GLY A 25 6.96 -6.09 -2.28
CA GLY A 25 8.32 -5.60 -2.04
C GLY A 25 8.75 -4.53 -3.05
N HIS A 26 10.03 -4.50 -3.40
CA HIS A 26 10.65 -3.50 -4.28
C HIS A 26 10.76 -3.95 -5.76
N GLY A 27 9.83 -4.76 -6.24
CA GLY A 27 9.80 -5.14 -7.66
C GLY A 27 9.59 -3.92 -8.56
N SER A 28 10.08 -3.96 -9.79
CA SER A 28 9.73 -2.96 -10.80
C SER A 28 8.26 -3.08 -11.22
N VAL A 29 7.68 -2.01 -11.78
CA VAL A 29 6.28 -2.01 -12.26
C VAL A 29 5.97 -3.23 -13.16
N PRO A 30 6.81 -3.62 -14.15
CA PRO A 30 6.55 -4.82 -14.95
C PRO A 30 6.59 -6.13 -14.15
N GLU A 31 7.41 -6.22 -13.10
CA GLU A 31 7.47 -7.40 -12.22
C GLU A 31 6.23 -7.47 -11.33
N ILE A 32 5.84 -6.36 -10.72
CA ILE A 32 4.63 -6.26 -9.89
C ILE A 32 3.39 -6.58 -10.70
N ASN A 33 3.27 -6.06 -11.92
CA ASN A 33 2.18 -6.39 -12.83
C ASN A 33 2.02 -7.90 -13.01
N ARG A 34 3.12 -8.60 -13.27
CA ARG A 34 3.11 -10.06 -13.48
C ARG A 34 2.84 -10.83 -12.20
N LEU A 35 3.37 -10.34 -11.08
CA LEU A 35 3.17 -10.94 -9.77
C LEU A 35 1.68 -10.88 -9.38
N ILE A 36 1.05 -9.70 -9.51
CA ILE A 36 -0.37 -9.50 -9.19
C ILE A 36 -1.25 -10.28 -10.15
N ASP A 37 -1.00 -10.21 -11.47
CA ASP A 37 -1.77 -10.97 -12.45
C ASP A 37 -1.76 -12.48 -12.10
N LYS A 38 -0.61 -13.05 -11.74
CA LYS A 38 -0.50 -14.46 -11.37
C LYS A 38 -1.14 -14.75 -10.00
N ALA A 39 -0.97 -13.87 -9.02
CA ALA A 39 -1.57 -14.02 -7.70
C ALA A 39 -3.10 -14.06 -7.77
N VAL A 40 -3.68 -13.15 -8.56
CA VAL A 40 -5.13 -13.09 -8.81
C VAL A 40 -5.63 -14.34 -9.56
N GLU A 41 -4.89 -14.79 -10.58
CA GLU A 41 -5.19 -16.05 -11.30
C GLU A 41 -5.25 -17.24 -10.35
N LEU A 42 -4.36 -17.30 -9.37
CA LEU A 42 -4.30 -18.37 -8.35
C LEU A 42 -5.29 -18.18 -7.20
N GLY A 43 -6.03 -17.07 -7.16
CA GLY A 43 -7.05 -16.81 -6.14
C GLY A 43 -6.53 -16.17 -4.85
N ILE A 44 -5.28 -15.68 -4.81
CA ILE A 44 -4.75 -14.95 -3.66
C ILE A 44 -5.54 -13.63 -3.50
N LYS A 45 -6.06 -13.38 -2.30
CA LYS A 45 -6.95 -12.24 -2.01
C LYS A 45 -6.25 -11.10 -1.26
N LYS A 46 -5.25 -11.42 -0.45
CA LYS A 46 -4.53 -10.47 0.39
C LYS A 46 -3.24 -10.07 -0.31
N ILE A 47 -3.27 -8.99 -1.08
CA ILE A 47 -2.13 -8.47 -1.82
C ILE A 47 -1.89 -7.03 -1.38
N LEU A 48 -0.68 -6.71 -0.96
CA LEU A 48 -0.24 -5.37 -0.58
C LEU A 48 0.86 -4.89 -1.52
N VAL A 49 0.62 -3.79 -2.21
CA VAL A 49 1.67 -3.09 -2.95
C VAL A 49 2.37 -2.13 -1.99
N ASN A 50 3.58 -2.51 -1.59
CA ASN A 50 4.41 -1.74 -0.67
C ASN A 50 4.94 -0.47 -1.34
N HIS A 51 4.87 0.68 -0.64
CA HIS A 51 5.46 1.98 -1.01
C HIS A 51 5.69 2.15 -2.53
N PRO A 52 4.62 2.27 -3.35
CA PRO A 52 4.70 2.19 -4.80
C PRO A 52 5.45 3.35 -5.47
N PHE A 53 5.81 4.37 -4.72
CA PHE A 53 6.31 5.63 -5.25
C PHE A 53 7.77 5.59 -5.69
N PHE A 54 8.71 5.69 -4.76
CA PHE A 54 10.11 6.00 -5.07
C PHE A 54 10.89 4.84 -5.68
N HIS A 55 10.93 3.69 -5.00
CA HIS A 55 11.74 2.54 -5.43
C HIS A 55 11.12 1.82 -6.62
N ILE A 56 9.79 1.76 -6.65
CA ILE A 56 9.00 1.09 -7.69
C ILE A 56 8.82 2.03 -8.88
N GLY A 57 8.60 3.32 -8.61
CA GLY A 57 8.36 4.34 -9.62
C GLY A 57 7.04 4.15 -10.36
N ALA A 58 6.02 3.62 -9.66
CA ALA A 58 4.69 3.47 -10.20
C ALA A 58 4.01 4.81 -10.42
N ASP A 59 3.26 4.93 -11.48
CA ASP A 59 2.33 6.04 -11.67
C ASP A 59 0.95 5.73 -11.07
N ILE A 60 0.06 6.72 -11.12
CA ILE A 60 -1.29 6.56 -10.55
C ILE A 60 -2.12 5.53 -11.33
N ASP A 61 -1.92 5.40 -12.63
CA ASP A 61 -2.64 4.42 -13.47
C ASP A 61 -2.25 3.00 -13.09
N ASP A 62 -0.97 2.76 -12.76
CA ASP A 62 -0.49 1.48 -12.22
C ASP A 62 -1.19 1.14 -10.91
N MET A 63 -1.27 2.11 -9.97
CA MET A 63 -1.92 1.92 -8.67
C MET A 63 -3.41 1.63 -8.80
N VAL A 64 -4.11 2.36 -9.68
CA VAL A 64 -5.53 2.10 -9.99
C VAL A 64 -5.70 0.70 -10.55
N ARG A 65 -4.89 0.30 -11.52
CA ARG A 65 -4.93 -1.03 -12.11
C ARG A 65 -4.78 -2.12 -11.03
N TRP A 66 -3.81 -1.99 -10.13
CA TRP A 66 -3.58 -2.98 -9.08
C TRP A 66 -4.72 -3.02 -8.05
N ALA A 67 -5.29 -1.85 -7.71
CA ALA A 67 -6.45 -1.76 -6.84
C ALA A 67 -7.70 -2.40 -7.46
N ASP A 68 -7.93 -2.19 -8.75
CA ASP A 68 -9.02 -2.83 -9.51
C ASP A 68 -8.88 -4.37 -9.54
N GLN A 69 -7.66 -4.89 -9.48
CA GLN A 69 -7.37 -6.31 -9.36
C GLN A 69 -7.53 -6.84 -7.91
N GLY A 70 -7.78 -5.96 -6.95
CA GLY A 70 -8.03 -6.30 -5.55
C GLY A 70 -6.84 -6.10 -4.61
N ALA A 71 -5.70 -5.60 -5.09
CA ALA A 71 -4.57 -5.25 -4.24
C ALA A 71 -4.85 -4.00 -3.40
N PHE A 72 -4.19 -3.91 -2.25
CA PHE A 72 -4.14 -2.71 -1.44
C PHE A 72 -2.90 -1.90 -1.78
N ILE A 73 -3.04 -0.57 -1.77
CA ILE A 73 -1.97 0.38 -2.06
C ILE A 73 -1.52 1.04 -0.76
N GLU A 74 -0.24 0.93 -0.47
CA GLU A 74 0.36 1.48 0.75
C GLU A 74 0.75 2.95 0.55
N LEU A 75 0.28 3.82 1.44
CA LEU A 75 0.66 5.23 1.54
C LEU A 75 1.51 5.44 2.79
N ASN A 76 2.81 5.58 2.60
CA ASN A 76 3.77 5.73 3.68
C ASN A 76 4.05 7.20 3.98
N ALA A 77 3.86 7.62 5.22
CA ALA A 77 4.04 9.01 5.62
C ALA A 77 5.45 9.56 5.34
N VAL A 78 6.48 8.72 5.48
CA VAL A 78 7.89 9.11 5.38
C VAL A 78 8.31 9.69 4.03
N VAL A 79 7.58 9.39 2.95
CA VAL A 79 7.98 9.83 1.62
C VAL A 79 7.43 11.22 1.25
N PHE A 80 6.44 11.73 1.99
CA PHE A 80 5.74 12.97 1.63
C PHE A 80 6.20 14.20 2.42
N ASN A 81 6.18 15.36 1.76
CA ASN A 81 6.64 16.64 2.26
C ASN A 81 5.83 17.24 3.43
N VAL A 82 4.71 16.63 3.81
CA VAL A 82 3.91 17.04 4.98
C VAL A 82 4.50 16.53 6.29
N VAL A 83 5.47 15.62 6.22
CA VAL A 83 6.17 15.04 7.36
C VAL A 83 7.66 15.33 7.23
N GLU A 84 8.21 16.17 8.10
CA GLU A 84 9.62 16.56 8.05
C GLU A 84 10.39 16.02 9.27
N PRO A 85 11.59 15.47 9.07
CA PRO A 85 12.25 15.24 7.79
C PRO A 85 11.59 14.08 7.01
N ALA A 86 11.39 14.26 5.70
CA ALA A 86 10.85 13.26 4.79
C ALA A 86 11.98 12.52 4.04
N ALA A 87 11.73 11.28 3.62
CA ALA A 87 12.71 10.49 2.88
C ALA A 87 12.94 11.02 1.45
N HIS A 88 11.88 11.45 0.78
CA HIS A 88 11.92 11.80 -0.65
C HIS A 88 11.23 13.12 -1.01
N HIS A 89 10.57 13.77 -0.07
CA HIS A 89 9.88 15.05 -0.25
C HIS A 89 8.86 15.07 -1.41
N LEU A 90 8.17 13.95 -1.63
CA LEU A 90 7.13 13.90 -2.64
C LEU A 90 5.99 14.86 -2.30
N ASP A 91 5.41 15.45 -3.33
CA ASP A 91 4.30 16.37 -3.15
C ASP A 91 3.04 15.64 -2.67
N PHE A 92 2.32 16.24 -1.72
CA PHE A 92 1.11 15.64 -1.16
C PHE A 92 -0.04 15.54 -2.18
N ASP A 93 0.00 16.31 -3.26
CA ASP A 93 -0.97 16.24 -4.35
C ASP A 93 -1.09 14.81 -4.94
N ILE A 94 0.00 14.03 -4.86
CA ILE A 94 0.00 12.60 -5.22
C ILE A 94 -0.97 11.81 -4.33
N VAL A 95 -0.97 12.08 -3.02
CA VAL A 95 -1.88 11.40 -2.07
C VAL A 95 -3.34 11.77 -2.39
N GLU A 96 -3.61 13.02 -2.71
CA GLU A 96 -4.96 13.47 -3.08
C GLU A 96 -5.45 12.75 -4.34
N GLU A 97 -4.58 12.58 -5.33
CA GLU A 97 -4.94 11.88 -6.56
C GLU A 97 -5.13 10.38 -6.34
N VAL A 98 -4.24 9.73 -5.57
CA VAL A 98 -4.40 8.31 -5.19
C VAL A 98 -5.70 8.11 -4.41
N TYR A 99 -5.97 8.95 -3.40
CA TYR A 99 -7.20 8.88 -2.62
C TYR A 99 -8.45 8.98 -3.50
N LYS A 100 -8.44 9.90 -4.47
CA LYS A 100 -9.57 10.13 -5.39
C LYS A 100 -9.77 9.00 -6.39
N ARG A 101 -8.69 8.42 -6.91
CA ARG A 101 -8.75 7.47 -8.03
C ARG A 101 -8.73 6.00 -7.60
N VAL A 102 -7.97 5.66 -6.57
CA VAL A 102 -7.90 4.31 -6.00
C VAL A 102 -9.08 4.06 -5.05
N GLY A 103 -9.40 5.07 -4.22
CA GLY A 103 -10.46 4.94 -3.20
C GLY A 103 -9.95 4.37 -1.88
N TYR A 104 -10.52 4.88 -0.78
CA TYR A 104 -10.09 4.57 0.58
C TYR A 104 -10.24 3.07 0.94
N GLU A 105 -11.11 2.33 0.26
CA GLU A 105 -11.32 0.89 0.48
C GLU A 105 -10.12 0.03 0.09
N ARG A 106 -9.22 0.58 -0.73
CA ARG A 106 -8.01 -0.10 -1.21
C ARG A 106 -6.72 0.59 -0.80
N ILE A 107 -6.77 1.53 0.13
CA ILE A 107 -5.61 2.22 0.66
C ILE A 107 -5.29 1.70 2.07
N VAL A 108 -3.99 1.52 2.33
CA VAL A 108 -3.42 1.33 3.68
C VAL A 108 -2.54 2.52 3.99
N VAL A 109 -2.72 3.13 5.14
CA VAL A 109 -1.93 4.27 5.61
C VAL A 109 -1.03 3.83 6.75
N ASP A 110 0.26 4.02 6.59
CA ASP A 110 1.27 3.75 7.61
C ASP A 110 2.37 4.83 7.65
N SER A 111 3.40 4.61 8.46
CA SER A 111 4.45 5.61 8.62
C SER A 111 5.73 5.30 7.83
N ASP A 112 6.14 4.05 7.77
CA ASP A 112 7.47 3.58 7.32
C ASP A 112 8.64 4.36 7.98
N MET A 113 8.45 4.80 9.22
CA MET A 113 9.39 5.63 9.99
C MET A 113 10.08 4.81 11.07
N GLY A 114 11.09 4.02 10.71
CA GLY A 114 11.86 3.23 11.69
C GLY A 114 13.29 3.70 11.88
N GLN A 115 13.75 4.69 11.11
CA GLN A 115 15.12 5.18 11.16
C GLN A 115 15.24 6.39 12.09
N ALA A 116 16.36 6.47 12.84
CA ALA A 116 16.61 7.53 13.83
C ALA A 116 16.68 8.96 13.25
N VAL A 117 16.81 9.08 11.93
CA VAL A 117 16.84 10.37 11.22
C VAL A 117 15.46 10.99 11.01
N TYR A 118 14.39 10.16 11.15
CA TYR A 118 13.02 10.64 11.01
C TYR A 118 12.41 10.95 12.38
N MET A 119 11.26 11.63 12.36
CA MET A 119 10.50 11.83 13.60
C MET A 119 9.96 10.49 14.14
N PRO A 120 9.53 10.43 15.41
CA PRO A 120 8.89 9.24 15.95
C PRO A 120 7.72 8.78 15.06
N PRO A 121 7.58 7.47 14.78
CA PRO A 121 6.57 6.93 13.85
C PRO A 121 5.14 7.38 14.16
N VAL A 122 4.78 7.46 15.45
CA VAL A 122 3.44 7.89 15.89
C VAL A 122 3.17 9.35 15.53
N ASP A 123 4.17 10.23 15.75
CA ASP A 123 4.03 11.65 15.44
C ASP A 123 3.92 11.89 13.92
N GLY A 124 4.73 11.17 13.14
CA GLY A 124 4.69 11.22 11.67
C GLY A 124 3.36 10.73 11.14
N LEU A 125 2.88 9.59 11.64
CA LEU A 125 1.60 9.03 11.24
C LEU A 125 0.42 9.97 11.59
N GLN A 126 0.45 10.61 12.76
CA GLN A 126 -0.57 11.59 13.16
C GLN A 126 -0.59 12.80 12.22
N LYS A 127 0.59 13.35 11.87
CA LYS A 127 0.69 14.47 10.92
C LYS A 127 0.15 14.08 9.54
N PHE A 128 0.51 12.91 9.06
CA PHE A 128 0.07 12.42 7.75
C PHE A 128 -1.45 12.19 7.74
N ALA A 129 -2.00 11.53 8.75
CA ALA A 129 -3.43 11.32 8.90
C ALA A 129 -4.21 12.65 8.96
N LYS A 130 -3.66 13.66 9.66
CA LYS A 130 -4.25 15.00 9.68
C LYS A 130 -4.26 15.61 8.28
N ALA A 131 -3.16 15.52 7.53
CA ALA A 131 -3.08 16.05 6.17
C ALA A 131 -4.09 15.36 5.23
N ILE A 132 -4.28 14.04 5.33
CA ILE A 132 -5.29 13.31 4.56
C ILE A 132 -6.70 13.83 4.87
N ARG A 133 -7.03 14.04 6.14
CA ARG A 133 -8.33 14.64 6.51
C ARG A 133 -8.54 16.03 5.93
N GLU A 134 -7.56 16.89 6.08
CA GLU A 134 -7.67 18.31 5.71
C GLU A 134 -7.63 18.54 4.20
N LYS A 135 -6.79 17.81 3.47
CA LYS A 135 -6.56 18.02 2.04
C LYS A 135 -7.42 17.10 1.17
N CYS A 136 -7.57 15.83 1.52
CA CYS A 136 -8.43 14.89 0.76
C CYS A 136 -9.91 14.97 1.21
N GLY A 137 -10.22 15.62 2.33
CA GLY A 137 -11.57 15.65 2.89
C GLY A 137 -12.05 14.30 3.45
N ALA A 138 -11.11 13.42 3.83
CA ALA A 138 -11.44 12.09 4.34
C ALA A 138 -12.20 12.16 5.67
N THR A 139 -13.33 11.46 5.75
CA THR A 139 -14.13 11.33 6.97
C THR A 139 -13.45 10.43 8.01
N ASP A 140 -13.91 10.49 9.26
CA ASP A 140 -13.38 9.61 10.32
C ASP A 140 -13.61 8.14 9.99
N GLU A 141 -14.72 7.79 9.34
CA GLU A 141 -14.98 6.42 8.91
C GLU A 141 -14.00 5.97 7.82
N GLN A 142 -13.72 6.81 6.84
CA GLN A 142 -12.76 6.51 5.77
C GLN A 142 -11.34 6.39 6.32
N MET A 143 -10.95 7.25 7.26
CA MET A 143 -9.67 7.12 7.98
C MET A 143 -9.60 5.81 8.77
N TYR A 144 -10.69 5.42 9.45
CA TYR A 144 -10.76 4.15 10.16
C TYR A 144 -10.60 2.95 9.22
N VAL A 145 -11.17 3.01 8.02
CA VAL A 145 -10.97 1.96 7.00
C VAL A 145 -9.50 1.88 6.60
N MET A 146 -8.87 2.98 6.21
CA MET A 146 -7.49 2.99 5.70
C MET A 146 -6.44 2.65 6.77
N MET A 147 -6.68 3.02 8.03
CA MET A 147 -5.70 2.88 9.11
C MET A 147 -5.98 1.70 10.06
N HIS A 148 -7.15 1.08 9.96
CA HIS A 148 -7.53 -0.02 10.86
C HIS A 148 -8.14 -1.20 10.11
N LYS A 149 -9.27 -1.05 9.40
CA LYS A 149 -9.95 -2.19 8.76
C LYS A 149 -9.08 -2.86 7.69
N ASN A 150 -8.52 -2.08 6.78
CA ASN A 150 -7.68 -2.62 5.71
C ASN A 150 -6.40 -3.31 6.26
N PRO A 151 -5.64 -2.69 7.18
CA PRO A 151 -4.53 -3.39 7.85
C PRO A 151 -4.98 -4.65 8.62
N ALA A 152 -6.10 -4.58 9.37
CA ALA A 152 -6.62 -5.73 10.12
C ALA A 152 -6.98 -6.89 9.17
N TYR A 153 -7.67 -6.61 8.06
CA TYR A 153 -7.95 -7.60 7.02
C TYR A 153 -6.66 -8.27 6.52
N LEU A 154 -5.65 -7.49 6.18
CA LEU A 154 -4.39 -8.00 5.65
C LEU A 154 -3.70 -8.95 6.65
N ILE A 155 -3.65 -8.59 7.92
CA ILE A 155 -2.98 -9.40 8.94
C ILE A 155 -3.89 -10.47 9.60
N GLY A 156 -5.12 -10.63 9.13
CA GLY A 156 -6.03 -11.66 9.62
C GLY A 156 -6.65 -11.37 10.99
N LEU A 157 -6.78 -10.10 11.37
CA LEU A 157 -7.47 -9.63 12.60
C LEU A 157 -8.89 -9.12 12.29
N GLU A 158 -9.59 -9.78 11.41
CA GLU A 158 -11.00 -9.44 11.12
C GLU A 158 -11.89 -9.81 12.31
N GLU A 159 -12.76 -8.86 12.71
CA GLU A 159 -13.85 -9.08 13.64
C GLU A 159 -15.10 -9.61 12.92
#